data_d7264fefa65e965826861b9008c6c7e8
#
_entry.id   d7264fefa65e965826861b9008c6c7e8
#
_cell.length_a   1.000
_cell.length_b   1.000
_cell.length_c   1.000
_cell.angle_alpha   90.00
_cell.angle_beta   90.00
_cell.angle_gamma   90.00
#
_symmetry.space_group_name_H-M   'P 1'
#
loop_
_entity.id
_entity.type
_entity.pdbx_description
1 polymer ?
#
loop_
_entity_poly.entity_id
_entity_poly.type
_entity_poly.pdbx_seq_one_letter_code
_entity_poly.pdbx_strand_id
1 'polypeptide(L)'
;MMPYKEIIDRRHRAIKDMREYYSLGGSLAAGISNHHYYGLHHTDNGDWVLREWAPNASRIYIIGDFNNWRRAEAYSFKPLGGGNWEIVLPKMFLVHGDLYKLLVEWNGGCAERLPSYLTRAVQDPDTKQFCAQVWDVPEPYVWKNAGPGKRMNPLIYECHIGMATEEEKVGTFEEFRLNVLPRIAELGYDTIQIMALQEHPYYGSFGYQVANFFALSSRFGTPEEFKALVDDAHGLGIAVVMDIVHSHSVDNEAEGLSRFDGTDNLYFYDGWQGRHPAWGSRCFNYSKEPVKRFLLSNCKYWMEEYHIDGFRFDGVTSMIYWDHGLGKDFIGYDNYFNQGVDDNALAYLALANILIHEMNPDAITIAEDVSGMAGLAAPLEEGGMGFDFRMSMGVADNWIKWIKTLKDEQWSVGEMWYQLTNKREDERTVGYAECHDQAMVGRDKHRAQSTDSSADKQHKSFIFNL
;
A
#
# COMPACT_ATOMS: atom_id res chain seq x y z
N MET A 1 12.07 1.23 -29.35
CA MET A 1 10.89 2.06 -28.93
C MET A 1 10.33 2.98 -30.00
N MET A 2 11.03 3.24 -31.13
CA MET A 2 10.56 4.15 -32.21
C MET A 2 9.11 3.92 -32.70
N PRO A 3 8.61 2.68 -32.88
CA PRO A 3 7.23 2.47 -33.33
C PRO A 3 6.16 2.97 -32.35
N TYR A 4 6.49 3.10 -31.06
CA TYR A 4 5.55 3.46 -29.99
C TYR A 4 5.73 4.89 -29.48
N LYS A 5 6.59 5.68 -30.16
CA LYS A 5 6.94 7.05 -29.73
C LYS A 5 5.71 7.93 -29.47
N GLU A 6 4.71 7.89 -30.34
CA GLU A 6 3.50 8.70 -30.18
C GLU A 6 2.71 8.35 -28.90
N ILE A 7 2.65 7.08 -28.53
CA ILE A 7 1.96 6.63 -27.30
C ILE A 7 2.77 7.06 -26.07
N ILE A 8 4.09 6.89 -26.12
CA ILE A 8 5.00 7.32 -25.04
C ILE A 8 4.89 8.83 -24.84
N ASP A 9 4.98 9.62 -25.91
CA ASP A 9 4.86 11.08 -25.85
C ASP A 9 3.49 11.53 -25.35
N ARG A 10 2.41 10.81 -25.69
CA ARG A 10 1.06 11.08 -25.18
C ARG A 10 0.98 10.82 -23.66
N ARG A 11 1.49 9.66 -23.19
CA ARG A 11 1.53 9.34 -21.75
C ARG A 11 2.35 10.37 -20.98
N HIS A 12 3.51 10.72 -21.48
CA HIS A 12 4.38 11.74 -20.85
C HIS A 12 3.69 13.11 -20.74
N ARG A 13 3.03 13.57 -21.81
CA ARG A 13 2.24 14.82 -21.76
C ARG A 13 1.13 14.74 -20.73
N ALA A 14 0.36 13.65 -20.70
CA ALA A 14 -0.71 13.47 -19.73
C ALA A 14 -0.20 13.52 -18.27
N ILE A 15 0.95 12.88 -17.99
CA ILE A 15 1.59 12.93 -16.65
C ILE A 15 2.00 14.36 -16.32
N LYS A 16 2.62 15.08 -17.27
CA LYS A 16 3.03 16.48 -17.07
C LYS A 16 1.84 17.38 -16.78
N ASP A 17 0.78 17.29 -17.57
CA ASP A 17 -0.43 18.10 -17.43
C ASP A 17 -1.11 17.81 -16.07
N MET A 18 -1.19 16.54 -15.67
CA MET A 18 -1.72 16.15 -14.36
C MET A 18 -0.85 16.66 -13.21
N ARG A 19 0.49 16.54 -13.32
CA ARG A 19 1.40 17.09 -12.33
C ARG A 19 1.17 18.60 -12.15
N GLU A 20 1.11 19.35 -13.24
CA GLU A 20 0.85 20.80 -13.21
C GLU A 20 -0.50 21.12 -12.56
N TYR A 21 -1.55 20.38 -12.93
CA TYR A 21 -2.89 20.54 -12.34
C TYR A 21 -2.89 20.29 -10.83
N TYR A 22 -2.28 19.20 -10.36
CA TYR A 22 -2.29 18.85 -8.94
C TYR A 22 -1.32 19.70 -8.10
N SER A 23 -0.28 20.27 -8.70
CA SER A 23 0.72 21.09 -7.99
C SER A 23 0.20 22.48 -7.59
N LEU A 24 -0.93 22.93 -8.14
CA LEU A 24 -1.53 24.25 -7.83
C LEU A 24 -0.53 25.42 -7.93
N GLY A 25 0.45 25.33 -8.83
CA GLY A 25 1.51 26.31 -9.00
C GLY A 25 2.73 26.15 -8.07
N GLY A 26 2.74 25.11 -7.25
CA GLY A 26 3.86 24.74 -6.38
C GLY A 26 4.47 23.38 -6.74
N SER A 27 4.82 22.59 -5.74
CA SER A 27 5.20 21.19 -5.90
C SER A 27 3.97 20.28 -5.83
N LEU A 28 4.07 19.06 -6.34
CA LEU A 28 3.00 18.07 -6.22
C LEU A 28 2.75 17.74 -4.73
N ALA A 29 3.82 17.64 -3.94
CA ALA A 29 3.73 17.42 -2.51
C ALA A 29 2.96 18.53 -1.77
N ALA A 30 3.08 19.80 -2.20
CA ALA A 30 2.32 20.91 -1.64
C ALA A 30 0.84 20.88 -2.07
N GLY A 31 0.55 20.43 -3.30
CA GLY A 31 -0.81 20.41 -3.85
C GLY A 31 -1.66 19.22 -3.39
N ILE A 32 -1.04 18.18 -2.80
CA ILE A 32 -1.71 16.98 -2.28
C ILE A 32 -1.77 17.05 -0.76
N SER A 33 -2.98 17.25 -0.22
CA SER A 33 -3.20 17.43 1.23
C SER A 33 -4.58 16.94 1.71
N ASN A 34 -5.21 16.02 0.97
CA ASN A 34 -6.58 15.60 1.28
C ASN A 34 -6.68 14.94 2.67
N HIS A 35 -5.65 14.25 3.14
CA HIS A 35 -5.61 13.64 4.47
C HIS A 35 -5.54 14.67 5.61
N HIS A 36 -5.19 15.93 5.34
CA HIS A 36 -5.30 17.04 6.30
C HIS A 36 -6.68 17.71 6.26
N TYR A 37 -7.46 17.48 5.21
CA TYR A 37 -8.80 18.05 5.03
C TYR A 37 -9.91 17.08 5.43
N TYR A 38 -9.87 15.83 4.91
CA TYR A 38 -10.83 14.77 5.22
C TYR A 38 -10.41 13.98 6.44
N GLY A 39 -11.38 13.27 7.05
CA GLY A 39 -11.18 12.57 8.30
C GLY A 39 -11.43 13.46 9.51
N LEU A 40 -11.06 12.98 10.67
CA LEU A 40 -11.28 13.62 11.98
C LEU A 40 -10.06 14.45 12.38
N HIS A 41 -10.26 15.74 12.59
CA HIS A 41 -9.19 16.69 12.94
C HIS A 41 -9.65 17.66 14.02
N HIS A 42 -8.70 18.38 14.62
CA HIS A 42 -8.98 19.56 15.43
C HIS A 42 -9.04 20.83 14.55
N THR A 43 -9.95 21.72 14.88
CA THR A 43 -9.96 23.10 14.38
C THR A 43 -8.96 23.95 15.18
N ASP A 44 -8.67 25.16 14.72
CA ASP A 44 -7.81 26.12 15.44
C ASP A 44 -8.32 26.45 16.86
N ASN A 45 -9.62 26.30 17.11
CA ASN A 45 -10.26 26.51 18.41
C ASN A 45 -10.23 25.26 19.29
N GLY A 46 -9.70 24.14 18.76
CA GLY A 46 -9.65 22.85 19.46
C GLY A 46 -10.95 22.05 19.39
N ASP A 47 -11.99 22.50 18.69
CA ASP A 47 -13.16 21.70 18.39
C ASP A 47 -12.82 20.59 17.39
N TRP A 48 -13.61 19.54 17.35
CA TRP A 48 -13.48 18.48 16.35
C TRP A 48 -14.14 18.87 15.05
N VAL A 49 -13.51 18.56 13.92
CA VAL A 49 -14.11 18.61 12.60
C VAL A 49 -13.93 17.26 11.92
N LEU A 50 -15.02 16.70 11.40
CA LEU A 50 -14.99 15.49 10.60
C LEU A 50 -15.56 15.80 9.22
N ARG A 51 -14.77 15.50 8.18
CA ARG A 51 -15.15 15.69 6.78
C ARG A 51 -15.12 14.40 5.99
N GLU A 52 -16.06 14.26 5.07
CA GLU A 52 -16.20 13.09 4.23
C GLU A 52 -16.61 13.46 2.79
N TRP A 53 -16.23 12.61 1.83
CA TRP A 53 -16.64 12.73 0.44
C TRP A 53 -17.62 11.63 0.05
N ALA A 54 -18.88 12.00 -0.15
CA ALA A 54 -19.98 11.09 -0.46
C ALA A 54 -21.02 11.79 -1.35
N PRO A 55 -20.76 11.94 -2.65
CA PRO A 55 -21.59 12.75 -3.54
C PRO A 55 -23.02 12.22 -3.74
N ASN A 56 -23.25 10.94 -3.57
CA ASN A 56 -24.59 10.33 -3.67
C ASN A 56 -25.33 10.25 -2.32
N ALA A 57 -24.68 10.60 -1.22
CA ALA A 57 -25.34 10.64 0.08
C ALA A 57 -26.41 11.76 0.10
N SER A 58 -27.53 11.45 0.71
CA SER A 58 -28.60 12.43 0.98
C SER A 58 -28.50 13.01 2.39
N ARG A 59 -27.93 12.25 3.34
CA ARG A 59 -27.58 12.65 4.71
C ARG A 59 -26.45 11.80 5.26
N ILE A 60 -25.68 12.37 6.18
CA ILE A 60 -24.66 11.66 6.96
C ILE A 60 -24.80 12.08 8.41
N TYR A 61 -24.67 11.10 9.32
CA TYR A 61 -24.65 11.31 10.76
C TYR A 61 -23.42 10.63 11.35
N ILE A 62 -22.85 11.22 12.40
CA ILE A 62 -21.89 10.50 13.25
C ILE A 62 -22.65 9.85 14.41
N ILE A 63 -22.36 8.58 14.65
CA ILE A 63 -22.88 7.78 15.75
C ILE A 63 -21.72 7.14 16.50
N GLY A 64 -21.82 6.99 17.82
CA GLY A 64 -20.74 6.42 18.62
C GLY A 64 -21.05 6.43 20.12
N ASP A 65 -20.03 6.18 20.92
CA ASP A 65 -20.14 6.09 22.38
C ASP A 65 -20.73 7.38 22.99
N PHE A 66 -20.34 8.54 22.47
CA PHE A 66 -20.76 9.86 22.93
C PHE A 66 -22.28 10.12 22.77
N ASN A 67 -22.99 9.40 21.91
CA ASN A 67 -24.44 9.57 21.70
C ASN A 67 -25.24 8.26 21.81
N ASN A 68 -24.66 7.23 22.47
CA ASN A 68 -25.21 5.89 22.60
C ASN A 68 -25.62 5.27 21.25
N TRP A 69 -24.81 5.50 20.20
CA TRP A 69 -24.99 4.96 18.85
C TRP A 69 -26.34 5.32 18.20
N ARG A 70 -26.89 6.49 18.55
CA ARG A 70 -28.21 6.92 18.08
C ARG A 70 -28.09 7.98 17.00
N ARG A 71 -28.86 7.79 15.93
CA ARG A 71 -29.11 8.81 14.92
C ARG A 71 -29.84 9.99 15.56
N ALA A 72 -29.32 11.20 15.47
CA ALA A 72 -29.96 12.42 15.92
C ALA A 72 -29.53 13.62 15.07
N GLU A 73 -30.45 14.56 14.84
CA GLU A 73 -30.19 15.73 13.98
C GLU A 73 -29.04 16.62 14.49
N ALA A 74 -28.78 16.63 15.78
CA ALA A 74 -27.64 17.35 16.37
C ALA A 74 -26.27 16.80 15.88
N TYR A 75 -26.23 15.58 15.36
CA TYR A 75 -25.04 14.90 14.85
C TYR A 75 -25.05 14.72 13.34
N SER A 76 -25.87 15.52 12.64
CA SER A 76 -25.98 15.53 11.18
C SER A 76 -24.88 16.38 10.56
N PHE A 77 -24.25 15.86 9.51
CA PHE A 77 -23.31 16.60 8.68
C PHE A 77 -24.03 17.65 7.83
N LYS A 78 -23.33 18.73 7.54
CA LYS A 78 -23.77 19.77 6.60
C LYS A 78 -23.12 19.51 5.24
N PRO A 79 -23.88 19.56 4.13
CA PRO A 79 -23.29 19.48 2.81
C PRO A 79 -22.54 20.79 2.48
N LEU A 80 -21.31 20.68 1.98
CA LEU A 80 -20.48 21.80 1.54
C LEU A 80 -20.48 21.99 0.01
N GLY A 81 -21.17 21.12 -0.73
CA GLY A 81 -21.13 21.08 -2.19
C GLY A 81 -20.03 20.15 -2.73
N GLY A 82 -20.13 19.79 -4.03
CA GLY A 82 -19.19 18.86 -4.65
C GLY A 82 -19.13 17.46 -4.04
N GLY A 83 -20.15 17.06 -3.28
CA GLY A 83 -20.16 15.79 -2.56
C GLY A 83 -19.45 15.82 -1.22
N ASN A 84 -18.99 16.99 -0.77
CA ASN A 84 -18.32 17.16 0.51
C ASN A 84 -19.32 17.36 1.65
N TRP A 85 -19.03 16.74 2.78
CA TRP A 85 -19.82 16.78 4.00
C TRP A 85 -18.95 17.15 5.19
N GLU A 86 -19.47 17.90 6.15
CA GLU A 86 -18.76 18.36 7.34
C GLU A 86 -19.66 18.34 8.57
N ILE A 87 -19.10 17.91 9.68
CA ILE A 87 -19.64 18.19 11.01
C ILE A 87 -18.57 18.79 11.90
N VAL A 88 -18.95 19.79 12.70
CA VAL A 88 -18.09 20.35 13.76
C VAL A 88 -18.74 20.02 15.11
N LEU A 89 -17.96 19.43 16.00
CA LEU A 89 -18.39 19.04 17.34
C LEU A 89 -17.50 19.73 18.38
N PRO A 90 -18.09 20.21 19.51
CA PRO A 90 -17.31 20.80 20.57
C PRO A 90 -16.21 19.85 21.08
N LYS A 91 -15.06 20.37 21.48
CA LYS A 91 -13.89 19.63 21.97
C LYS A 91 -14.21 18.50 22.94
N MET A 92 -15.19 18.73 23.81
CA MET A 92 -15.57 17.76 24.87
C MET A 92 -16.41 16.59 24.39
N PHE A 93 -16.84 16.58 23.12
CA PHE A 93 -17.76 15.55 22.61
C PHE A 93 -17.08 14.23 22.27
N LEU A 94 -15.84 14.30 21.81
CA LEU A 94 -15.04 13.12 21.48
C LEU A 94 -13.78 13.13 22.34
N VAL A 95 -13.48 12.01 22.95
CA VAL A 95 -12.26 11.82 23.73
C VAL A 95 -11.45 10.66 23.17
N HIS A 96 -10.15 10.65 23.47
CA HIS A 96 -9.27 9.55 23.09
C HIS A 96 -9.87 8.19 23.49
N GLY A 97 -9.95 7.27 22.54
CA GLY A 97 -10.48 5.92 22.74
C GLY A 97 -11.96 5.76 22.38
N ASP A 98 -12.75 6.83 22.26
CA ASP A 98 -14.15 6.74 21.83
C ASP A 98 -14.30 6.03 20.50
N LEU A 99 -15.33 5.19 20.39
CA LEU A 99 -15.67 4.50 19.17
C LEU A 99 -16.77 5.22 18.41
N TYR A 100 -16.66 5.24 17.09
CA TYR A 100 -17.66 5.89 16.25
C TYR A 100 -17.76 5.25 14.85
N LYS A 101 -18.88 5.54 14.18
CA LYS A 101 -19.14 5.23 12.77
C LYS A 101 -19.89 6.39 12.12
N LEU A 102 -20.03 6.33 10.82
CA LEU A 102 -20.94 7.16 10.05
C LEU A 102 -22.20 6.35 9.71
N LEU A 103 -23.37 6.96 9.87
CA LEU A 103 -24.59 6.47 9.26
C LEU A 103 -24.81 7.27 7.99
N VAL A 104 -24.64 6.64 6.84
CA VAL A 104 -24.78 7.27 5.52
C VAL A 104 -26.12 6.88 4.93
N GLU A 105 -26.92 7.88 4.56
CA GLU A 105 -28.22 7.72 3.90
C GLU A 105 -28.11 8.15 2.43
N TRP A 106 -28.74 7.41 1.53
CA TRP A 106 -28.87 7.73 0.11
C TRP A 106 -30.27 7.40 -0.40
N ASN A 107 -30.59 7.79 -1.63
CA ASN A 107 -31.89 7.44 -2.18
C ASN A 107 -32.04 5.91 -2.31
N GLY A 108 -32.94 5.35 -1.51
CA GLY A 108 -33.25 3.93 -1.47
C GLY A 108 -32.51 3.10 -0.42
N GLY A 109 -31.69 3.72 0.48
CA GLY A 109 -31.03 2.98 1.53
C GLY A 109 -30.26 3.82 2.54
N CYS A 110 -29.77 3.11 3.56
CA CYS A 110 -28.85 3.64 4.55
C CYS A 110 -27.97 2.50 5.09
N ALA A 111 -26.75 2.82 5.50
CA ALA A 111 -25.89 1.86 6.19
C ALA A 111 -24.85 2.56 7.07
N GLU A 112 -24.34 1.83 8.05
CA GLU A 112 -23.16 2.21 8.79
C GLU A 112 -21.91 2.06 7.94
N ARG A 113 -20.98 3.02 8.07
CA ARG A 113 -19.70 3.08 7.36
C ARG A 113 -18.59 3.52 8.29
N LEU A 114 -17.38 3.07 8.03
CA LEU A 114 -16.18 3.69 8.61
C LEU A 114 -15.77 4.88 7.73
N PRO A 115 -15.30 6.00 8.31
CA PRO A 115 -14.82 7.12 7.51
C PRO A 115 -13.70 6.71 6.55
N SER A 116 -13.70 7.25 5.33
CA SER A 116 -12.73 6.85 4.30
C SER A 116 -11.28 7.26 4.61
N TYR A 117 -11.08 8.33 5.38
CA TYR A 117 -9.78 8.83 5.84
C TYR A 117 -9.53 8.56 7.33
N LEU A 118 -10.12 7.53 7.90
CA LEU A 118 -9.88 7.21 9.31
C LEU A 118 -8.43 6.73 9.54
N THR A 119 -7.83 7.15 10.65
CA THR A 119 -6.44 6.83 10.99
C THR A 119 -6.31 5.68 11.99
N ARG A 120 -7.40 5.27 12.62
CA ARG A 120 -7.44 4.15 13.55
C ARG A 120 -8.78 3.42 13.47
N ALA A 121 -8.73 2.11 13.21
CA ALA A 121 -9.86 1.19 13.35
C ALA A 121 -9.53 0.11 14.38
N VAL A 122 -10.51 -0.32 15.14
CA VAL A 122 -10.36 -1.41 16.10
C VAL A 122 -11.48 -2.42 15.92
N GLN A 123 -11.14 -3.69 16.06
CA GLN A 123 -12.08 -4.79 15.96
C GLN A 123 -12.60 -5.18 17.33
N ASP A 124 -13.93 -5.21 17.48
CA ASP A 124 -14.55 -5.76 18.66
C ASP A 124 -14.25 -7.27 18.78
N PRO A 125 -13.74 -7.74 19.92
CA PRO A 125 -13.28 -9.11 20.07
C PRO A 125 -14.40 -10.16 20.00
N ASP A 126 -15.65 -9.77 20.32
CA ASP A 126 -16.78 -10.68 20.35
C ASP A 126 -17.56 -10.68 19.04
N THR A 127 -17.95 -9.50 18.55
CA THR A 127 -18.76 -9.36 17.33
C THR A 127 -17.93 -9.40 16.05
N LYS A 128 -16.62 -9.18 16.13
CA LYS A 128 -15.67 -9.04 15.01
C LYS A 128 -15.95 -7.85 14.10
N GLN A 129 -16.84 -6.96 14.48
CA GLN A 129 -17.10 -5.72 13.76
C GLN A 129 -16.00 -4.70 14.05
N PHE A 130 -15.68 -3.90 13.04
CA PHE A 130 -14.76 -2.77 13.21
C PHE A 130 -15.52 -1.48 13.52
N CYS A 131 -14.89 -0.65 14.35
CA CYS A 131 -15.27 0.72 14.59
C CYS A 131 -14.08 1.64 14.34
N ALA A 132 -14.35 2.86 13.90
CA ALA A 132 -13.37 3.92 13.97
C ALA A 132 -13.13 4.28 15.44
N GLN A 133 -11.87 4.55 15.79
CA GLN A 133 -11.52 4.97 17.15
C GLN A 133 -10.87 6.36 17.11
N VAL A 134 -11.32 7.24 17.98
CA VAL A 134 -10.69 8.54 18.20
C VAL A 134 -9.29 8.31 18.76
N TRP A 135 -8.27 8.70 17.98
CA TRP A 135 -6.88 8.60 18.40
C TRP A 135 -6.31 9.99 18.59
N ASP A 136 -6.32 10.46 19.82
CA ASP A 136 -5.90 11.81 20.22
C ASP A 136 -5.00 11.69 21.46
N VAL A 137 -3.73 11.48 21.20
CA VAL A 137 -2.73 11.36 22.25
C VAL A 137 -2.33 12.74 22.75
N PRO A 138 -2.16 12.92 24.09
CA PRO A 138 -1.86 14.24 24.68
C PRO A 138 -0.53 14.82 24.21
N GLU A 139 0.44 13.98 23.92
CA GLU A 139 1.78 14.38 23.49
C GLU A 139 2.13 13.69 22.16
N PRO A 140 2.49 14.46 21.11
CA PRO A 140 2.96 13.90 19.86
C PRO A 140 4.22 13.05 20.07
N TYR A 141 4.38 12.01 19.24
CA TYR A 141 5.61 11.22 19.24
C TYR A 141 6.82 12.08 18.91
N VAL A 142 7.88 11.96 19.71
CA VAL A 142 9.12 12.71 19.52
C VAL A 142 10.15 11.81 18.85
N TRP A 143 10.41 12.06 17.58
CA TRP A 143 11.40 11.34 16.78
C TRP A 143 12.83 11.65 17.28
N LYS A 144 13.66 10.62 17.38
CA LYS A 144 15.04 10.70 17.89
C LYS A 144 16.08 10.56 16.78
N ASN A 145 15.72 9.84 15.73
CA ASN A 145 16.62 9.48 14.65
C ASN A 145 16.09 10.00 13.32
N ALA A 146 17.00 10.49 12.48
CA ALA A 146 16.67 10.78 11.08
C ALA A 146 16.68 9.50 10.26
N GLY A 147 15.86 9.45 9.21
CA GLY A 147 15.90 8.37 8.25
C GLY A 147 17.29 8.21 7.62
N PRO A 148 17.66 7.00 7.21
CA PRO A 148 18.94 6.76 6.55
C PRO A 148 18.94 7.46 5.18
N GLY A 149 20.13 7.88 4.72
CA GLY A 149 20.30 8.44 3.38
C GLY A 149 20.11 7.41 2.27
N LYS A 150 20.28 7.86 1.02
CA LYS A 150 20.00 7.09 -0.19
C LYS A 150 20.69 5.73 -0.23
N ARG A 151 19.88 4.70 -0.52
CA ARG A 151 20.34 3.32 -0.73
C ARG A 151 20.42 3.02 -2.23
N MET A 152 21.64 3.00 -2.77
CA MET A 152 21.84 2.69 -4.20
C MET A 152 21.64 1.22 -4.53
N ASN A 153 21.98 0.33 -3.60
CA ASN A 153 21.83 -1.12 -3.71
C ASN A 153 21.30 -1.64 -2.37
N PRO A 154 20.01 -1.48 -2.08
CA PRO A 154 19.45 -1.87 -0.80
C PRO A 154 19.52 -3.38 -0.60
N LEU A 155 19.96 -3.81 0.58
CA LEU A 155 19.87 -5.18 1.03
C LEU A 155 18.60 -5.35 1.87
N ILE A 156 17.56 -5.85 1.23
CA ILE A 156 16.19 -5.83 1.74
C ILE A 156 15.86 -7.12 2.50
N TYR A 157 15.32 -6.98 3.71
CA TYR A 157 14.69 -8.05 4.46
C TYR A 157 13.17 -7.87 4.44
N GLU A 158 12.45 -8.79 3.77
CA GLU A 158 10.98 -8.80 3.78
C GLU A 158 10.46 -9.41 5.07
N CYS A 159 9.46 -8.78 5.69
CA CYS A 159 8.90 -9.23 6.95
C CYS A 159 7.39 -8.94 7.06
N HIS A 160 6.70 -9.77 7.88
CA HIS A 160 5.33 -9.55 8.31
C HIS A 160 5.29 -9.46 9.83
N ILE A 161 4.83 -8.34 10.38
CA ILE A 161 4.87 -8.07 11.82
C ILE A 161 4.20 -9.18 12.62
N GLY A 162 2.98 -9.56 12.26
CA GLY A 162 2.21 -10.56 12.99
C GLY A 162 2.74 -11.99 12.89
N MET A 163 3.59 -12.29 11.88
CA MET A 163 4.19 -13.61 11.68
C MET A 163 5.63 -13.70 12.20
N ALA A 164 6.19 -12.61 12.69
CA ALA A 164 7.57 -12.52 13.15
C ALA A 164 7.75 -12.96 14.61
N THR A 165 7.04 -14.01 15.01
CA THR A 165 7.12 -14.63 16.34
C THR A 165 7.11 -16.16 16.22
N GLU A 166 7.79 -16.86 17.14
CA GLU A 166 7.74 -18.32 17.25
C GLU A 166 6.56 -18.81 18.09
N GLU A 167 5.89 -17.90 18.81
CA GLU A 167 4.70 -18.20 19.59
C GLU A 167 3.46 -18.30 18.70
N GLU A 168 2.49 -19.14 19.07
CA GLU A 168 1.22 -19.30 18.38
C GLU A 168 0.26 -18.11 18.66
N LYS A 169 0.67 -16.91 18.21
CA LYS A 169 -0.08 -15.67 18.35
C LYS A 169 0.23 -14.70 17.21
N VAL A 170 -0.51 -13.62 17.12
CA VAL A 170 -0.15 -12.48 16.27
C VAL A 170 0.95 -11.68 16.96
N GLY A 171 2.10 -11.49 16.30
CA GLY A 171 3.20 -10.65 16.78
C GLY A 171 2.83 -9.17 16.78
N THR A 172 3.53 -8.38 17.59
CA THR A 172 3.27 -6.94 17.75
C THR A 172 4.43 -6.09 17.25
N PHE A 173 4.20 -4.78 17.03
CA PHE A 173 5.24 -3.81 16.70
C PHE A 173 6.34 -3.78 17.75
N GLU A 174 5.97 -3.81 19.03
CA GLU A 174 6.92 -3.80 20.15
C GLU A 174 7.78 -5.06 20.17
N GLU A 175 7.21 -6.23 19.99
CA GLU A 175 7.95 -7.49 19.93
C GLU A 175 8.89 -7.54 18.73
N PHE A 176 8.45 -7.09 17.57
CA PHE A 176 9.30 -6.99 16.39
C PHE A 176 10.47 -6.03 16.63
N ARG A 177 10.19 -4.85 17.16
CA ARG A 177 11.18 -3.82 17.48
C ARG A 177 12.27 -4.34 18.41
N LEU A 178 11.89 -5.06 19.47
CA LEU A 178 12.83 -5.52 20.50
C LEU A 178 13.56 -6.81 20.14
N ASN A 179 12.90 -7.74 19.44
CA ASN A 179 13.41 -9.10 19.30
C ASN A 179 13.86 -9.45 17.86
N VAL A 180 13.30 -8.80 16.84
CA VAL A 180 13.54 -9.13 15.44
C VAL A 180 14.43 -8.10 14.76
N LEU A 181 14.12 -6.82 14.90
CA LEU A 181 14.83 -5.73 14.26
C LEU A 181 16.35 -5.72 14.56
N PRO A 182 16.82 -5.91 15.81
CA PRO A 182 18.25 -5.98 16.09
C PRO A 182 18.96 -7.14 15.37
N ARG A 183 18.29 -8.29 15.23
CA ARG A 183 18.83 -9.44 14.51
C ARG A 183 18.97 -9.18 13.01
N ILE A 184 18.02 -8.43 12.43
CA ILE A 184 18.09 -8.01 11.03
C ILE A 184 19.31 -7.10 10.82
N ALA A 185 19.55 -6.15 11.73
CA ALA A 185 20.72 -5.28 11.72
C ALA A 185 22.03 -6.07 11.84
N GLU A 186 22.11 -7.02 12.77
CA GLU A 186 23.28 -7.91 12.94
C GLU A 186 23.60 -8.74 11.71
N LEU A 187 22.58 -9.13 10.93
CA LEU A 187 22.74 -9.85 9.67
C LEU A 187 23.21 -8.95 8.51
N GLY A 188 23.29 -7.63 8.74
CA GLY A 188 23.80 -6.66 7.78
C GLY A 188 22.79 -6.17 6.75
N TYR A 189 21.49 -6.43 6.94
CA TYR A 189 20.45 -5.80 6.13
C TYR A 189 20.37 -4.30 6.44
N ASP A 190 20.17 -3.50 5.43
CA ASP A 190 20.07 -2.04 5.53
C ASP A 190 18.68 -1.49 5.22
N THR A 191 17.76 -2.38 4.87
CA THR A 191 16.39 -2.04 4.53
C THR A 191 15.46 -3.16 4.99
N ILE A 192 14.34 -2.81 5.64
CA ILE A 192 13.23 -3.74 5.85
C ILE A 192 12.09 -3.38 4.92
N GLN A 193 11.49 -4.39 4.28
CA GLN A 193 10.23 -4.27 3.56
C GLN A 193 9.15 -4.93 4.39
N ILE A 194 8.26 -4.11 4.95
CA ILE A 194 7.16 -4.61 5.78
C ILE A 194 5.94 -4.85 4.88
N MET A 195 5.47 -6.11 4.85
CA MET A 195 4.25 -6.50 4.16
C MET A 195 3.07 -5.66 4.65
N ALA A 196 2.03 -5.53 3.82
CA ALA A 196 0.91 -4.61 3.99
C ALA A 196 0.43 -4.44 5.45
N LEU A 197 0.54 -3.21 5.95
CA LEU A 197 0.21 -2.82 7.34
C LEU A 197 -1.15 -2.15 7.48
N GLN A 198 -1.77 -1.78 6.36
CA GLN A 198 -3.06 -1.10 6.34
C GLN A 198 -4.14 -2.00 6.93
N GLU A 199 -5.15 -1.42 7.60
CA GLU A 199 -6.16 -2.23 8.27
C GLU A 199 -6.99 -3.04 7.28
N HIS A 200 -7.23 -4.29 7.64
CA HIS A 200 -7.87 -5.29 6.81
C HIS A 200 -8.76 -6.21 7.66
N PRO A 201 -9.94 -6.64 7.18
CA PRO A 201 -10.88 -7.42 7.99
C PRO A 201 -10.42 -8.86 8.22
N TYR A 202 -9.71 -9.45 7.25
CA TYR A 202 -9.31 -10.86 7.29
C TYR A 202 -7.80 -11.00 7.47
N TYR A 203 -7.36 -11.46 8.64
CA TYR A 203 -5.93 -11.65 8.94
C TYR A 203 -5.19 -12.54 7.95
N GLY A 204 -5.85 -13.61 7.46
CA GLY A 204 -5.26 -14.54 6.49
C GLY A 204 -5.00 -13.93 5.09
N SER A 205 -5.40 -12.68 4.86
CA SER A 205 -4.99 -11.91 3.67
C SER A 205 -3.60 -11.31 3.82
N PHE A 206 -2.99 -11.40 4.99
CA PHE A 206 -1.70 -10.80 5.34
C PHE A 206 -1.59 -9.30 5.04
N GLY A 207 -2.74 -8.60 5.05
CA GLY A 207 -2.84 -7.18 4.78
C GLY A 207 -3.16 -6.83 3.32
N TYR A 208 -3.16 -7.79 2.39
CA TYR A 208 -3.41 -7.50 0.96
C TYR A 208 -4.89 -7.33 0.58
N GLN A 209 -5.83 -7.45 1.54
CA GLN A 209 -7.25 -7.12 1.36
C GLN A 209 -7.60 -5.90 2.20
N VAL A 210 -7.06 -4.73 1.83
CA VAL A 210 -7.17 -3.48 2.57
C VAL A 210 -8.60 -2.97 2.61
N ALA A 211 -9.06 -2.60 3.81
CA ALA A 211 -10.32 -1.89 4.03
C ALA A 211 -10.09 -0.40 4.32
N ASN A 212 -9.12 -0.08 5.19
CA ASN A 212 -8.88 1.30 5.66
C ASN A 212 -7.44 1.72 5.37
N PHE A 213 -7.29 2.59 4.39
CA PHE A 213 -6.00 2.94 3.78
C PHE A 213 -5.10 3.80 4.67
N PHE A 214 -5.68 4.60 5.57
CA PHE A 214 -4.93 5.50 6.47
C PHE A 214 -4.74 4.93 7.88
N ALA A 215 -5.28 3.74 8.17
CA ALA A 215 -5.17 3.11 9.47
C ALA A 215 -4.16 1.97 9.46
N LEU A 216 -3.28 1.93 10.47
CA LEU A 216 -2.50 0.74 10.80
C LEU A 216 -3.42 -0.36 11.32
N SER A 217 -3.15 -1.61 10.96
CA SER A 217 -3.86 -2.74 11.54
C SER A 217 -3.66 -2.77 13.06
N SER A 218 -4.76 -2.63 13.77
CA SER A 218 -4.80 -2.58 15.23
C SER A 218 -4.36 -3.89 15.89
N ARG A 219 -4.31 -4.98 15.11
CA ARG A 219 -3.81 -6.29 15.57
C ARG A 219 -2.35 -6.27 15.97
N PHE A 220 -1.56 -5.37 15.38
CA PHE A 220 -0.12 -5.30 15.62
C PHE A 220 0.27 -4.30 16.71
N GLY A 221 -0.67 -3.47 17.17
CA GLY A 221 -0.41 -2.50 18.24
C GLY A 221 -0.96 -1.10 17.95
N THR A 222 -0.29 -0.10 18.51
CA THR A 222 -0.67 1.31 18.43
C THR A 222 0.16 2.06 17.39
N PRO A 223 -0.31 3.24 16.92
CA PRO A 223 0.47 4.13 16.08
C PRO A 223 1.84 4.50 16.69
N GLU A 224 1.89 4.76 17.99
CA GLU A 224 3.11 5.14 18.71
C GLU A 224 4.12 4.00 18.78
N GLU A 225 3.66 2.74 18.94
CA GLU A 225 4.53 1.56 18.89
C GLU A 225 5.15 1.37 17.49
N PHE A 226 4.38 1.65 16.44
CA PHE A 226 4.93 1.61 15.08
C PHE A 226 5.90 2.75 14.81
N LYS A 227 5.62 3.97 15.29
CA LYS A 227 6.59 5.09 15.24
C LYS A 227 7.88 4.74 15.96
N ALA A 228 7.81 4.10 17.13
CA ALA A 228 8.98 3.65 17.86
C ALA A 228 9.78 2.58 17.09
N LEU A 229 9.11 1.68 16.38
CA LEU A 229 9.77 0.70 15.52
C LEU A 229 10.54 1.38 14.38
N VAL A 230 9.91 2.32 13.69
CA VAL A 230 10.55 3.07 12.59
C VAL A 230 11.72 3.91 13.11
N ASP A 231 11.55 4.60 14.23
CA ASP A 231 12.59 5.41 14.86
C ASP A 231 13.82 4.57 15.26
N ASP A 232 13.60 3.39 15.87
CA ASP A 232 14.68 2.47 16.21
C ASP A 232 15.36 1.86 14.96
N ALA A 233 14.58 1.58 13.89
CA ALA A 233 15.14 1.15 12.61
C ALA A 233 16.08 2.21 12.04
N HIS A 234 15.67 3.48 12.04
CA HIS A 234 16.50 4.62 11.63
C HIS A 234 17.76 4.73 12.49
N GLY A 235 17.64 4.55 13.82
CA GLY A 235 18.76 4.53 14.74
C GLY A 235 19.78 3.42 14.45
N LEU A 236 19.35 2.32 13.86
CA LEU A 236 20.20 1.23 13.38
C LEU A 236 20.69 1.42 11.93
N GLY A 237 20.32 2.52 11.28
CA GLY A 237 20.65 2.80 9.89
C GLY A 237 19.85 1.96 8.88
N ILE A 238 18.69 1.43 9.26
CA ILE A 238 17.79 0.62 8.44
C ILE A 238 16.68 1.49 7.87
N ALA A 239 16.53 1.49 6.55
CA ALA A 239 15.39 2.12 5.87
C ALA A 239 14.13 1.25 6.02
N VAL A 240 12.96 1.90 6.14
CA VAL A 240 11.67 1.22 6.26
C VAL A 240 10.87 1.44 4.98
N VAL A 241 10.71 0.39 4.18
CA VAL A 241 9.84 0.33 3.00
C VAL A 241 8.56 -0.39 3.39
N MET A 242 7.42 0.17 3.01
CA MET A 242 6.11 -0.41 3.28
C MET A 242 5.48 -0.94 1.99
N ASP A 243 4.91 -2.13 2.04
CA ASP A 243 4.01 -2.59 0.98
C ASP A 243 2.74 -1.75 0.98
N ILE A 244 2.43 -1.14 -0.17
CA ILE A 244 1.23 -0.33 -0.33
C ILE A 244 0.32 -0.94 -1.39
N VAL A 245 -0.94 -1.22 -0.99
CA VAL A 245 -1.92 -1.87 -1.85
C VAL A 245 -2.82 -0.83 -2.50
N HIS A 246 -2.38 -0.27 -3.62
CA HIS A 246 -3.16 0.69 -4.41
C HIS A 246 -3.71 0.08 -5.71
N SER A 247 -3.47 -1.21 -5.91
CA SER A 247 -4.01 -1.98 -7.03
C SER A 247 -5.50 -2.30 -6.84
N HIS A 248 -5.93 -2.49 -5.59
CA HIS A 248 -7.29 -2.90 -5.28
C HIS A 248 -7.68 -2.58 -3.82
N SER A 249 -8.93 -2.83 -3.49
CA SER A 249 -9.49 -2.79 -2.13
C SER A 249 -10.34 -4.02 -1.90
N VAL A 250 -10.48 -4.46 -0.66
CA VAL A 250 -11.43 -5.52 -0.33
C VAL A 250 -12.86 -5.12 -0.75
N ASP A 251 -13.63 -6.08 -1.27
CA ASP A 251 -15.06 -5.86 -1.57
C ASP A 251 -15.90 -5.99 -0.29
N ASN A 252 -15.80 -4.98 0.58
CA ASN A 252 -16.45 -4.90 1.87
C ASN A 252 -17.16 -3.56 2.00
N GLU A 253 -18.44 -3.58 2.36
CA GLU A 253 -19.28 -2.39 2.47
C GLU A 253 -19.27 -1.79 3.88
N ALA A 254 -19.12 -2.61 4.91
CA ALA A 254 -19.24 -2.16 6.31
C ALA A 254 -17.97 -1.45 6.80
N GLU A 255 -16.80 -2.06 6.53
CA GLU A 255 -15.51 -1.57 6.98
C GLU A 255 -14.69 -0.91 5.88
N GLY A 256 -14.97 -1.24 4.60
CA GLY A 256 -14.21 -0.76 3.43
C GLY A 256 -14.90 0.34 2.65
N LEU A 257 -14.38 0.55 1.44
CA LEU A 257 -14.83 1.62 0.54
C LEU A 257 -15.96 1.20 -0.41
N SER A 258 -16.32 -0.10 -0.46
CA SER A 258 -17.36 -0.60 -1.35
C SER A 258 -18.71 -0.01 -1.00
N ARG A 259 -19.37 0.56 -2.02
CA ARG A 259 -20.71 1.19 -1.91
C ARG A 259 -20.84 2.14 -0.73
N PHE A 260 -19.79 2.90 -0.44
CA PHE A 260 -19.72 3.81 0.68
C PHE A 260 -20.92 4.78 0.72
N ASP A 261 -21.25 5.41 -0.41
CA ASP A 261 -22.39 6.32 -0.57
C ASP A 261 -23.60 5.66 -1.25
N GLY A 262 -23.65 4.33 -1.27
CA GLY A 262 -24.68 3.53 -1.94
C GLY A 262 -24.42 3.26 -3.42
N THR A 263 -23.44 3.94 -4.05
CA THR A 263 -23.05 3.68 -5.43
C THR A 263 -21.91 2.67 -5.54
N ASP A 264 -21.90 1.89 -6.60
CA ASP A 264 -20.88 0.86 -6.82
C ASP A 264 -19.53 1.47 -7.28
N ASN A 265 -19.57 2.69 -7.80
CA ASN A 265 -18.47 3.30 -8.52
C ASN A 265 -17.89 4.56 -7.87
N LEU A 266 -18.12 4.81 -6.57
CA LEU A 266 -17.56 6.02 -5.92
C LEU A 266 -16.04 6.07 -6.08
N TYR A 267 -15.34 5.06 -5.60
CA TYR A 267 -13.87 4.93 -5.68
C TYR A 267 -13.41 4.05 -6.85
N PHE A 268 -14.28 3.20 -7.37
CA PHE A 268 -13.92 2.10 -8.26
C PHE A 268 -14.42 2.31 -9.69
N TYR A 269 -13.86 1.58 -10.63
CA TYR A 269 -14.43 1.47 -11.96
C TYR A 269 -15.81 0.84 -11.91
N ASP A 270 -16.64 1.15 -12.89
CA ASP A 270 -17.99 0.57 -13.01
C ASP A 270 -17.95 -0.81 -13.68
N GLY A 271 -18.93 -1.63 -13.37
CA GLY A 271 -19.09 -2.95 -13.98
C GLY A 271 -17.89 -3.89 -13.76
N TRP A 272 -17.51 -4.61 -14.78
CA TRP A 272 -16.47 -5.64 -14.73
C TRP A 272 -15.07 -5.06 -14.49
N GLN A 273 -14.79 -3.86 -14.97
CA GLN A 273 -13.50 -3.17 -14.76
C GLN A 273 -13.26 -2.82 -13.29
N GLY A 274 -14.34 -2.64 -12.51
CA GLY A 274 -14.26 -2.36 -11.08
C GLY A 274 -14.11 -3.59 -10.19
N ARG A 275 -13.94 -4.78 -10.75
CA ARG A 275 -13.86 -6.05 -10.00
C ARG A 275 -12.73 -6.91 -10.49
N HIS A 276 -11.86 -7.31 -9.58
CA HIS A 276 -10.76 -8.23 -9.88
C HIS A 276 -11.26 -9.69 -9.83
N PRO A 277 -11.30 -10.41 -10.97
CA PRO A 277 -11.97 -11.71 -11.04
C PRO A 277 -11.25 -12.82 -10.25
N ALA A 278 -9.94 -12.72 -10.09
CA ALA A 278 -9.16 -13.73 -9.36
C ALA A 278 -9.10 -13.46 -7.85
N TRP A 279 -9.18 -12.19 -7.41
CA TRP A 279 -9.02 -11.81 -5.99
C TRP A 279 -10.34 -11.48 -5.31
N GLY A 280 -11.45 -11.35 -6.06
CA GLY A 280 -12.74 -10.94 -5.53
C GLY A 280 -12.75 -9.54 -4.92
N SER A 281 -11.81 -8.69 -5.32
CA SER A 281 -11.60 -7.34 -4.80
C SER A 281 -12.10 -6.27 -5.77
N ARG A 282 -12.10 -5.01 -5.32
CA ARG A 282 -12.51 -3.84 -6.10
C ARG A 282 -11.29 -3.13 -6.69
N CYS A 283 -11.40 -2.68 -7.95
CA CYS A 283 -10.33 -2.00 -8.67
C CYS A 283 -10.59 -0.49 -8.71
N PHE A 284 -9.62 0.31 -8.24
CA PHE A 284 -9.74 1.76 -8.19
C PHE A 284 -9.89 2.39 -9.57
N ASN A 285 -10.71 3.43 -9.65
CA ASN A 285 -10.87 4.23 -10.86
C ASN A 285 -9.85 5.36 -10.91
N TYR A 286 -8.70 5.09 -11.49
CA TYR A 286 -7.61 6.06 -11.61
C TYR A 286 -7.92 7.21 -12.58
N SER A 287 -9.04 7.18 -13.31
CA SER A 287 -9.47 8.33 -14.12
C SER A 287 -10.09 9.44 -13.28
N LYS A 288 -10.65 9.12 -12.09
CA LYS A 288 -11.29 10.08 -11.20
C LYS A 288 -10.27 10.89 -10.40
N GLU A 289 -10.42 12.20 -10.44
CA GLU A 289 -9.57 13.13 -9.69
C GLU A 289 -9.62 12.89 -8.16
N PRO A 290 -10.78 12.75 -7.51
CA PRO A 290 -10.83 12.48 -6.07
C PRO A 290 -10.16 11.17 -5.67
N VAL A 291 -10.22 10.13 -6.52
CA VAL A 291 -9.57 8.84 -6.27
C VAL A 291 -8.05 8.97 -6.35
N LYS A 292 -7.52 9.66 -7.37
CA LYS A 292 -6.08 9.93 -7.45
C LYS A 292 -5.59 10.73 -6.24
N ARG A 293 -6.35 11.76 -5.82
CA ARG A 293 -6.00 12.53 -4.61
C ARG A 293 -6.02 11.68 -3.35
N PHE A 294 -6.99 10.78 -3.21
CA PHE A 294 -7.07 9.83 -2.09
C PHE A 294 -5.81 8.97 -2.02
N LEU A 295 -5.43 8.33 -3.12
CA LEU A 295 -4.28 7.43 -3.18
C LEU A 295 -2.94 8.18 -3.05
N LEU A 296 -2.79 9.36 -3.68
CA LEU A 296 -1.60 10.19 -3.52
C LEU A 296 -1.47 10.71 -2.08
N SER A 297 -2.58 11.16 -1.48
CA SER A 297 -2.59 11.57 -0.08
C SER A 297 -2.25 10.42 0.87
N ASN A 298 -2.57 9.20 0.49
CA ASN A 298 -2.21 8.02 1.27
C ASN A 298 -0.69 7.80 1.28
N CYS A 299 -0.01 7.87 0.14
CA CYS A 299 1.47 7.83 0.11
C CYS A 299 2.06 8.94 0.99
N LYS A 300 1.56 10.17 0.84
CA LYS A 300 2.05 11.32 1.62
C LYS A 300 1.84 11.13 3.12
N TYR A 301 0.66 10.67 3.54
CA TYR A 301 0.32 10.40 4.94
C TYR A 301 1.31 9.43 5.60
N TRP A 302 1.61 8.30 4.97
CA TRP A 302 2.54 7.33 5.51
C TRP A 302 3.95 7.89 5.68
N MET A 303 4.40 8.75 4.77
CA MET A 303 5.70 9.42 4.88
C MET A 303 5.71 10.51 5.95
N GLU A 304 4.64 11.32 6.06
CA GLU A 304 4.56 12.41 7.05
C GLU A 304 4.35 11.89 8.47
N GLU A 305 3.44 10.93 8.65
CA GLU A 305 3.01 10.47 9.96
C GLU A 305 3.97 9.42 10.55
N TYR A 306 4.51 8.54 9.69
CA TYR A 306 5.31 7.41 10.14
C TYR A 306 6.75 7.41 9.64
N HIS A 307 7.18 8.45 8.94
CA HIS A 307 8.53 8.60 8.39
C HIS A 307 8.99 7.39 7.55
N ILE A 308 8.06 6.80 6.79
CA ILE A 308 8.35 5.69 5.87
C ILE A 308 9.33 6.16 4.78
N ASP A 309 10.37 5.38 4.51
CA ASP A 309 11.45 5.71 3.56
C ASP A 309 11.13 5.29 2.13
N GLY A 310 9.99 4.68 1.89
CA GLY A 310 9.57 4.30 0.55
C GLY A 310 8.49 3.23 0.53
N PHE A 311 8.16 2.78 -0.68
CA PHE A 311 7.06 1.84 -0.89
C PHE A 311 7.39 0.77 -1.92
N ARG A 312 6.93 -0.45 -1.66
CA ARG A 312 6.71 -1.47 -2.68
C ARG A 312 5.24 -1.40 -3.08
N PHE A 313 4.96 -1.10 -4.34
CA PHE A 313 3.61 -1.07 -4.90
C PHE A 313 3.19 -2.47 -5.29
N ASP A 314 2.17 -2.97 -4.59
CA ASP A 314 1.60 -4.31 -4.79
C ASP A 314 0.74 -4.37 -6.06
N GLY A 315 0.86 -5.45 -6.82
CA GLY A 315 -0.03 -5.76 -7.92
C GLY A 315 -0.01 -4.76 -9.07
N VAL A 316 1.12 -4.14 -9.42
CA VAL A 316 1.22 -3.14 -10.49
C VAL A 316 0.71 -3.69 -11.82
N THR A 317 1.00 -4.94 -12.18
CA THR A 317 0.44 -5.57 -13.37
C THR A 317 -1.10 -5.51 -13.37
N SER A 318 -1.71 -5.79 -12.21
CA SER A 318 -3.16 -5.76 -12.06
C SER A 318 -3.76 -4.35 -12.22
N MET A 319 -2.99 -3.30 -11.90
CA MET A 319 -3.41 -1.90 -12.07
C MET A 319 -3.41 -1.46 -13.52
N ILE A 320 -2.33 -1.80 -14.24
CA ILE A 320 -2.02 -1.21 -15.56
C ILE A 320 -2.63 -1.93 -16.75
N TYR A 321 -3.30 -3.07 -16.52
CA TYR A 321 -4.00 -3.80 -17.58
C TYR A 321 -5.46 -4.05 -17.23
N TRP A 322 -6.36 -3.86 -18.21
CA TRP A 322 -7.79 -4.12 -18.03
C TRP A 322 -8.13 -5.59 -17.79
N ASP A 323 -7.32 -6.51 -18.30
CA ASP A 323 -7.40 -7.94 -18.05
C ASP A 323 -6.62 -8.38 -16.80
N HIS A 324 -6.06 -7.43 -16.05
CA HIS A 324 -5.24 -7.64 -14.86
C HIS A 324 -3.99 -8.52 -15.11
N GLY A 325 -3.59 -8.68 -16.38
CA GLY A 325 -2.50 -9.59 -16.78
C GLY A 325 -2.84 -11.08 -16.66
N LEU A 326 -4.10 -11.42 -16.41
CA LEU A 326 -4.52 -12.81 -16.19
C LEU A 326 -4.58 -13.60 -17.51
N GLY A 327 -3.94 -14.78 -17.50
CA GLY A 327 -3.96 -15.71 -18.66
C GLY A 327 -3.31 -15.13 -19.92
N LYS A 328 -2.37 -14.21 -19.79
CA LYS A 328 -1.72 -13.51 -20.89
C LYS A 328 -0.21 -13.64 -20.82
N ASP A 329 0.39 -13.95 -21.96
CA ASP A 329 1.84 -13.93 -22.12
C ASP A 329 2.28 -12.60 -22.72
N PHE A 330 3.21 -11.92 -22.06
CA PHE A 330 3.76 -10.66 -22.51
C PHE A 330 5.02 -10.90 -23.36
N ILE A 331 4.82 -11.27 -24.62
CA ILE A 331 5.87 -11.73 -25.53
C ILE A 331 6.42 -10.64 -26.46
N GLY A 332 5.84 -9.45 -26.43
CA GLY A 332 6.27 -8.36 -27.32
C GLY A 332 5.81 -6.98 -26.84
N TYR A 333 6.48 -5.95 -27.39
CA TYR A 333 6.22 -4.56 -27.03
C TYR A 333 4.77 -4.10 -27.30
N ASP A 334 4.07 -4.68 -28.30
CA ASP A 334 2.66 -4.37 -28.56
C ASP A 334 1.77 -4.60 -27.34
N ASN A 335 2.14 -5.51 -26.43
CA ASN A 335 1.39 -5.76 -25.21
C ASN A 335 1.39 -4.54 -24.26
N TYR A 336 2.40 -3.68 -24.34
CA TYR A 336 2.59 -2.51 -23.46
C TYR A 336 2.02 -1.21 -24.04
N PHE A 337 1.63 -1.20 -25.32
CA PHE A 337 1.26 0.00 -26.05
C PHE A 337 -0.08 -0.12 -26.79
N ASN A 338 -0.94 -1.05 -26.38
CA ASN A 338 -2.28 -1.24 -26.95
C ASN A 338 -3.38 -0.70 -26.02
N GLN A 339 -4.62 -0.84 -26.46
CA GLN A 339 -5.82 -0.39 -25.71
C GLN A 339 -6.14 -1.22 -24.45
N GLY A 340 -5.44 -2.34 -24.24
CA GLY A 340 -5.54 -3.16 -23.02
C GLY A 340 -4.84 -2.54 -21.81
N VAL A 341 -4.10 -1.43 -22.00
CA VAL A 341 -3.38 -0.73 -20.94
C VAL A 341 -4.24 0.39 -20.38
N ASP A 342 -4.32 0.52 -19.06
CA ASP A 342 -4.90 1.67 -18.38
C ASP A 342 -3.87 2.81 -18.23
N ASP A 343 -3.89 3.75 -19.17
CA ASP A 343 -3.01 4.92 -19.15
C ASP A 343 -3.24 5.82 -17.90
N ASN A 344 -4.43 5.76 -17.25
CA ASN A 344 -4.68 6.52 -16.02
C ASN A 344 -3.96 5.89 -14.82
N ALA A 345 -3.89 4.56 -14.76
CA ALA A 345 -3.12 3.86 -13.74
C ALA A 345 -1.62 4.15 -13.88
N LEU A 346 -1.08 4.13 -15.12
CA LEU A 346 0.30 4.53 -15.38
C LEU A 346 0.58 5.97 -14.95
N ALA A 347 -0.32 6.89 -15.29
CA ALA A 347 -0.18 8.30 -14.88
C ALA A 347 -0.23 8.45 -13.36
N TYR A 348 -1.12 7.71 -12.68
CA TYR A 348 -1.16 7.69 -11.21
C TYR A 348 0.16 7.21 -10.61
N LEU A 349 0.72 6.10 -11.09
CA LEU A 349 1.99 5.55 -10.61
C LEU A 349 3.15 6.55 -10.80
N ALA A 350 3.21 7.20 -11.95
CA ALA A 350 4.21 8.25 -12.20
C ALA A 350 4.06 9.44 -11.23
N LEU A 351 2.83 9.89 -10.98
CA LEU A 351 2.54 10.96 -10.01
C LEU A 351 2.92 10.53 -8.58
N ALA A 352 2.65 9.28 -8.21
CA ALA A 352 3.06 8.75 -6.90
C ALA A 352 4.57 8.77 -6.73
N ASN A 353 5.34 8.32 -7.73
CA ASN A 353 6.81 8.41 -7.69
C ASN A 353 7.31 9.86 -7.62
N ILE A 354 6.72 10.79 -8.38
CA ILE A 354 7.06 12.21 -8.29
C ILE A 354 6.82 12.75 -6.89
N LEU A 355 5.64 12.48 -6.32
CA LEU A 355 5.26 12.92 -4.97
C LEU A 355 6.23 12.39 -3.91
N ILE A 356 6.51 11.11 -3.93
CA ILE A 356 7.37 10.41 -2.98
C ILE A 356 8.79 11.02 -3.01
N HIS A 357 9.36 11.21 -4.21
CA HIS A 357 10.71 11.77 -4.33
C HIS A 357 10.76 13.29 -4.13
N GLU A 358 9.66 14.03 -4.33
CA GLU A 358 9.58 15.44 -3.90
C GLU A 358 9.58 15.57 -2.37
N MET A 359 9.01 14.59 -1.64
CA MET A 359 9.01 14.56 -0.17
C MET A 359 10.33 14.06 0.39
N ASN A 360 10.86 13.00 -0.17
CA ASN A 360 12.15 12.43 0.23
C ASN A 360 12.92 11.97 -1.03
N PRO A 361 13.95 12.74 -1.47
CA PRO A 361 14.77 12.36 -2.64
C PRO A 361 15.52 11.03 -2.47
N ASP A 362 15.69 10.57 -1.24
CA ASP A 362 16.37 9.32 -0.89
C ASP A 362 15.40 8.13 -0.76
N ALA A 363 14.10 8.35 -0.96
CA ALA A 363 13.09 7.30 -0.88
C ALA A 363 13.36 6.16 -1.86
N ILE A 364 12.82 4.99 -1.52
CA ILE A 364 12.90 3.76 -2.31
C ILE A 364 11.50 3.42 -2.85
N THR A 365 11.37 3.33 -4.16
CA THR A 365 10.12 2.88 -4.80
C THR A 365 10.33 1.63 -5.62
N ILE A 366 9.51 0.60 -5.36
CA ILE A 366 9.63 -0.72 -5.98
C ILE A 366 8.29 -1.08 -6.63
N ALA A 367 8.31 -1.43 -7.92
CA ALA A 367 7.14 -1.94 -8.61
C ALA A 367 7.11 -3.48 -8.59
N GLU A 368 6.01 -4.06 -8.09
CA GLU A 368 5.73 -5.47 -8.33
C GLU A 368 5.01 -5.62 -9.67
N ASP A 369 5.75 -6.03 -10.68
CA ASP A 369 5.22 -6.22 -12.02
C ASP A 369 5.75 -7.51 -12.67
N VAL A 370 4.83 -8.37 -13.10
CA VAL A 370 5.12 -9.62 -13.81
C VAL A 370 5.05 -9.47 -15.33
N SER A 371 4.48 -8.36 -15.84
CA SER A 371 4.27 -8.17 -17.28
C SER A 371 5.56 -7.88 -18.04
N GLY A 372 6.57 -7.37 -17.36
CA GLY A 372 7.79 -6.91 -18.02
C GLY A 372 7.62 -5.59 -18.79
N MET A 373 6.61 -4.77 -18.46
CA MET A 373 6.40 -3.47 -19.11
C MET A 373 7.66 -2.63 -19.07
N ALA A 374 8.12 -2.20 -20.25
CA ALA A 374 9.30 -1.36 -20.36
C ALA A 374 9.04 0.04 -19.79
N GLY A 375 10.03 0.57 -19.04
CA GLY A 375 10.01 1.93 -18.53
C GLY A 375 9.38 2.08 -17.15
N LEU A 376 8.92 1.01 -16.46
CA LEU A 376 8.41 1.16 -15.09
C LEU A 376 9.49 1.72 -14.16
N ALA A 377 10.69 1.15 -14.18
CA ALA A 377 11.83 1.61 -13.39
C ALA A 377 12.84 2.46 -14.17
N ALA A 378 12.38 3.15 -15.21
CA ALA A 378 13.14 4.14 -15.94
C ALA A 378 12.79 5.57 -15.50
N PRO A 379 13.72 6.52 -15.64
CA PRO A 379 13.48 7.92 -15.31
C PRO A 379 12.30 8.53 -16.08
N LEU A 380 11.61 9.46 -15.44
CA LEU A 380 10.48 10.18 -16.04
C LEU A 380 10.91 10.97 -17.30
N GLU A 381 12.11 11.55 -17.28
CA GLU A 381 12.69 12.31 -18.39
C GLU A 381 12.93 11.45 -19.64
N GLU A 382 13.08 10.15 -19.45
CA GLU A 382 13.23 9.15 -20.52
C GLU A 382 11.90 8.52 -20.94
N GLY A 383 10.78 9.03 -20.41
CA GLY A 383 9.43 8.52 -20.66
C GLY A 383 9.05 7.31 -19.81
N GLY A 384 9.79 7.06 -18.74
CA GLY A 384 9.49 6.03 -17.73
C GLY A 384 8.46 6.48 -16.68
N MET A 385 8.19 5.58 -15.71
CA MET A 385 7.24 5.85 -14.62
C MET A 385 7.92 6.26 -13.31
N GLY A 386 9.26 6.26 -13.27
CA GLY A 386 10.07 6.82 -12.19
C GLY A 386 10.22 5.94 -10.95
N PHE A 387 9.89 4.65 -11.02
CA PHE A 387 10.27 3.73 -9.95
C PHE A 387 11.80 3.58 -9.87
N ASP A 388 12.34 3.43 -8.67
CA ASP A 388 13.77 3.12 -8.49
C ASP A 388 14.08 1.69 -8.88
N PHE A 389 13.15 0.77 -8.61
CA PHE A 389 13.32 -0.67 -8.86
C PHE A 389 12.02 -1.32 -9.32
N ARG A 390 12.17 -2.46 -9.98
CA ARG A 390 11.11 -3.45 -10.18
C ARG A 390 11.53 -4.80 -9.63
N MET A 391 10.58 -5.62 -9.20
CA MET A 391 10.86 -6.97 -8.71
C MET A 391 11.24 -7.90 -9.86
N SER A 392 12.31 -8.68 -9.68
CA SER A 392 12.78 -9.69 -10.66
C SER A 392 12.19 -11.06 -10.34
N MET A 393 10.88 -11.22 -10.51
CA MET A 393 10.13 -12.42 -10.11
C MET A 393 10.63 -13.70 -10.81
N GLY A 394 11.09 -13.61 -12.05
CA GLY A 394 11.62 -14.75 -12.80
C GLY A 394 12.84 -15.42 -12.15
N VAL A 395 13.59 -14.71 -11.30
CA VAL A 395 14.68 -15.29 -10.52
C VAL A 395 14.13 -16.30 -9.52
N ALA A 396 13.21 -15.88 -8.66
CA ALA A 396 12.57 -16.74 -7.65
C ALA A 396 11.89 -17.95 -8.29
N ASP A 397 11.10 -17.76 -9.33
CA ASP A 397 10.37 -18.83 -10.00
C ASP A 397 11.29 -19.89 -10.60
N ASN A 398 12.41 -19.48 -11.21
CA ASN A 398 13.39 -20.43 -11.76
C ASN A 398 14.17 -21.16 -10.66
N TRP A 399 14.58 -20.46 -9.58
CA TRP A 399 15.22 -21.11 -8.46
C TRP A 399 14.35 -22.18 -7.83
N ILE A 400 13.07 -21.89 -7.59
CA ILE A 400 12.08 -22.85 -7.09
C ILE A 400 11.96 -24.05 -8.02
N LYS A 401 11.84 -23.79 -9.31
CA LYS A 401 11.74 -24.84 -10.34
C LYS A 401 12.95 -25.77 -10.28
N TRP A 402 14.15 -25.22 -10.24
CA TRP A 402 15.37 -26.04 -10.20
C TRP A 402 15.48 -26.86 -8.92
N ILE A 403 15.25 -26.26 -7.77
CA ILE A 403 15.27 -26.98 -6.47
C ILE A 403 14.25 -28.13 -6.45
N LYS A 404 13.09 -27.95 -7.07
CA LYS A 404 12.04 -28.97 -7.12
C LYS A 404 12.32 -30.09 -8.12
N THR A 405 12.87 -29.77 -9.28
CA THR A 405 12.84 -30.67 -10.45
C THR A 405 14.22 -31.21 -10.82
N LEU A 406 15.31 -30.58 -10.39
CA LEU A 406 16.66 -30.97 -10.74
C LEU A 406 17.43 -31.49 -9.55
N LYS A 407 18.28 -32.51 -9.79
CA LYS A 407 19.32 -32.93 -8.84
C LYS A 407 20.47 -31.91 -8.88
N ASP A 408 21.25 -31.82 -7.79
CA ASP A 408 22.34 -30.85 -7.66
C ASP A 408 23.33 -30.88 -8.84
N GLU A 409 23.65 -32.09 -9.33
CA GLU A 409 24.56 -32.27 -10.46
C GLU A 409 24.01 -31.82 -11.81
N GLN A 410 22.70 -31.54 -11.89
CA GLN A 410 22.02 -31.06 -13.10
C GLN A 410 21.91 -29.54 -13.15
N TRP A 411 22.31 -28.83 -12.08
CA TRP A 411 22.23 -27.38 -12.06
C TRP A 411 23.26 -26.76 -13.01
N SER A 412 22.79 -25.86 -13.85
CA SER A 412 23.62 -25.15 -14.81
C SER A 412 23.98 -23.77 -14.27
N VAL A 413 25.24 -23.54 -13.97
CA VAL A 413 25.74 -22.21 -13.56
C VAL A 413 25.47 -21.16 -14.65
N GLY A 414 25.52 -21.55 -15.93
CA GLY A 414 25.21 -20.67 -17.05
C GLY A 414 23.75 -20.21 -17.06
N GLU A 415 22.81 -21.12 -16.78
CA GLU A 415 21.37 -20.77 -16.66
C GLU A 415 21.13 -19.89 -15.42
N MET A 416 21.74 -20.20 -14.29
CA MET A 416 21.64 -19.38 -13.09
C MET A 416 22.13 -17.97 -13.35
N TRP A 417 23.28 -17.82 -13.99
CA TRP A 417 23.84 -16.53 -14.39
C TRP A 417 22.90 -15.78 -15.35
N TYR A 418 22.38 -16.50 -16.35
CA TYR A 418 21.43 -15.92 -17.31
C TYR A 418 20.21 -15.36 -16.62
N GLN A 419 19.59 -16.08 -15.70
CA GLN A 419 18.40 -15.61 -14.98
C GLN A 419 18.68 -14.38 -14.10
N LEU A 420 19.86 -14.32 -13.48
CA LEU A 420 20.28 -13.16 -12.68
C LEU A 420 20.56 -11.92 -13.54
N THR A 421 21.01 -12.11 -14.78
CA THR A 421 21.47 -11.03 -15.66
C THR A 421 20.50 -10.69 -16.79
N ASN A 422 19.49 -11.55 -17.06
CA ASN A 422 18.48 -11.32 -18.10
C ASN A 422 17.47 -10.26 -17.66
N LYS A 423 17.92 -9.02 -17.69
CA LYS A 423 17.13 -7.84 -17.33
C LYS A 423 17.42 -6.71 -18.32
N ARG A 424 16.56 -5.69 -18.33
CA ARG A 424 16.80 -4.47 -19.10
C ARG A 424 18.00 -3.73 -18.51
N GLU A 425 18.86 -3.20 -19.36
CA GLU A 425 20.05 -2.45 -18.93
C GLU A 425 19.69 -1.09 -18.32
N ASP A 426 18.56 -0.53 -18.75
CA ASP A 426 18.04 0.79 -18.37
C ASP A 426 17.11 0.75 -17.14
N GLU A 427 16.84 -0.42 -16.58
CA GLU A 427 15.97 -0.58 -15.41
C GLU A 427 16.66 -1.34 -14.27
N ARG A 428 16.58 -0.83 -13.06
CA ARG A 428 17.06 -1.52 -11.86
C ARG A 428 16.07 -2.56 -11.38
N THR A 429 16.57 -3.66 -10.86
CA THR A 429 15.75 -4.75 -10.34
C THR A 429 16.14 -5.14 -8.92
N VAL A 430 15.15 -5.54 -8.13
CA VAL A 430 15.35 -6.28 -6.88
C VAL A 430 15.32 -7.77 -7.24
N GLY A 431 16.47 -8.44 -7.12
CA GLY A 431 16.58 -9.89 -7.28
C GLY A 431 16.38 -10.58 -5.94
N TYR A 432 15.65 -11.69 -5.92
CA TYR A 432 15.39 -12.46 -4.72
C TYR A 432 15.17 -13.94 -5.07
N ALA A 433 15.43 -14.82 -4.11
CA ALA A 433 15.20 -16.25 -4.25
C ALA A 433 13.82 -16.69 -3.71
N GLU A 434 13.29 -15.95 -2.74
CA GLU A 434 12.00 -16.22 -2.08
C GLU A 434 11.39 -14.92 -1.58
N CYS A 435 10.07 -14.77 -1.68
CA CYS A 435 9.26 -13.77 -0.98
C CYS A 435 8.00 -14.43 -0.43
N HIS A 436 7.10 -13.64 0.17
CA HIS A 436 5.87 -14.16 0.75
C HIS A 436 4.98 -14.91 -0.25
N ASP A 437 4.92 -14.50 -1.53
CA ASP A 437 4.10 -15.16 -2.55
C ASP A 437 4.51 -16.63 -2.73
N GLN A 438 5.81 -16.90 -2.87
CA GLN A 438 6.29 -18.28 -2.99
C GLN A 438 6.14 -19.03 -1.67
N ALA A 439 6.31 -18.36 -0.53
CA ALA A 439 6.22 -18.99 0.79
C ALA A 439 4.78 -19.33 1.20
N MET A 440 3.81 -18.50 0.83
CA MET A 440 2.41 -18.63 1.27
C MET A 440 1.51 -19.28 0.23
N VAL A 441 1.67 -18.95 -1.05
CA VAL A 441 0.83 -19.45 -2.15
C VAL A 441 1.43 -20.70 -2.79
N GLY A 442 2.74 -20.84 -2.76
CA GLY A 442 3.44 -22.04 -3.23
C GLY A 442 3.16 -23.25 -2.35
N ARG A 443 2.79 -24.40 -2.96
CA ARG A 443 2.58 -25.66 -2.23
C ARG A 443 3.84 -26.21 -1.55
N ASP A 444 5.01 -25.66 -1.89
CA ASP A 444 6.31 -26.14 -1.42
C ASP A 444 7.17 -24.95 -0.99
N LYS A 445 7.37 -24.85 0.30
CA LYS A 445 8.24 -23.82 0.90
C LYS A 445 9.69 -24.25 0.75
N HIS A 446 10.56 -23.38 0.28
CA HIS A 446 12.01 -23.61 0.25
C HIS A 446 12.54 -24.09 1.62
N ARG A 447 12.12 -23.47 2.71
CA ARG A 447 12.48 -23.86 4.08
C ARG A 447 12.05 -25.28 4.45
N ALA A 448 10.88 -25.73 3.99
CA ALA A 448 10.40 -27.07 4.29
C ALA A 448 11.22 -28.16 3.57
N GLN A 449 11.77 -27.84 2.39
CA GLN A 449 12.60 -28.78 1.64
C GLN A 449 14.05 -28.86 2.15
N SER A 450 14.55 -27.79 2.78
CA SER A 450 15.92 -27.75 3.31
C SER A 450 16.13 -28.52 4.61
N THR A 451 15.10 -29.12 5.20
CA THR A 451 15.17 -29.77 6.51
C THR A 451 15.44 -31.25 6.47
N ASP A 452 15.42 -31.93 5.31
CA ASP A 452 15.38 -33.40 5.22
C ASP A 452 16.72 -34.12 5.11
N SER A 453 17.84 -33.43 4.92
CA SER A 453 19.16 -34.09 5.07
C SER A 453 20.27 -33.12 5.49
N SER A 454 21.28 -33.63 6.23
CA SER A 454 22.37 -32.80 6.78
C SER A 454 23.34 -32.28 5.69
N ALA A 455 23.49 -33.00 4.59
CA ALA A 455 24.30 -32.57 3.44
C ALA A 455 23.57 -31.53 2.58
N ASP A 456 22.28 -31.70 2.38
CA ASP A 456 21.37 -30.76 1.70
C ASP A 456 21.25 -29.39 2.42
N LYS A 457 21.40 -29.38 3.75
CA LYS A 457 21.31 -28.12 4.55
C LYS A 457 22.45 -27.17 4.26
N GLN A 458 23.65 -27.65 4.02
CA GLN A 458 24.82 -26.80 3.74
C GLN A 458 24.77 -26.20 2.32
N HIS A 459 24.31 -26.96 1.33
CA HIS A 459 24.23 -26.51 -0.06
C HIS A 459 23.12 -25.50 -0.28
N LYS A 460 21.96 -25.74 0.32
CA LYS A 460 20.78 -24.84 0.19
C LYS A 460 20.94 -23.53 0.99
N SER A 461 21.65 -23.57 2.13
CA SER A 461 22.03 -22.38 2.90
C SER A 461 22.91 -21.40 2.10
N PHE A 462 23.72 -21.92 1.16
CA PHE A 462 24.60 -21.09 0.33
C PHE A 462 23.83 -20.27 -0.74
N ILE A 463 22.66 -20.77 -1.16
CA ILE A 463 21.82 -20.12 -2.16
C ILE A 463 21.06 -18.93 -1.57
N PHE A 464 20.74 -18.95 -0.28
CA PHE A 464 20.02 -17.90 0.43
C PHE A 464 20.89 -16.69 0.81
N ASN A 465 22.21 -16.77 0.64
CA ASN A 465 23.18 -15.72 0.99
C ASN A 465 23.82 -15.04 -0.23
N LEU A 466 23.28 -15.25 -1.43
CA LEU A 466 23.65 -14.57 -2.67
C LEU A 466 22.59 -13.55 -3.06
#